data_9d5ca6515d8191279ba916b0fffeda5b
#
_entry.id   9d5ca6515d8191279ba916b0fffeda5b
#
_cell.length_a   1.000
_cell.length_b   1.000
_cell.length_c   1.000
_cell.angle_alpha   90.00
_cell.angle_beta   90.00
_cell.angle_gamma   90.00
#
_symmetry.space_group_name_H-M   'P 1'
#
loop_
_entity.id
_entity.type
_entity.pdbx_description
1 polymer ?
#
loop_
_entity_poly.entity_id
_entity_poly.type
_entity_poly.pdbx_seq_one_letter_code
_entity_poly.pdbx_strand_id
1 'polypeptide(L)'
;MIPCARRRASGPGTHEVLKTRSSGIANAITKASSTIPVPTLVVFILSTARSVDLLLCAMTTRTMKRAVFSEKAPKPIGPYSQAVEVGGYVFCSGQTGLDPKTGELLEGVVAQTNGALTNLKEVLAKVGLTLEDVVKTTVFMTDLTEFSKMNEEYAKHFPRVPPARSTVQVAGLPRGSRVEIDAIAVKRSS
;
A
#
# COMPACT_ATOMS: atom_id res chain seq x y z
N MET A 1 12.15 -27.09 -35.47
CA MET A 1 10.84 -27.47 -35.99
C MET A 1 10.32 -28.65 -35.20
N ILE A 2 9.41 -28.43 -34.26
CA ILE A 2 8.65 -29.48 -33.58
C ILE A 2 7.22 -28.93 -33.44
N PRO A 3 6.16 -29.62 -33.89
CA PRO A 3 4.82 -29.05 -33.97
C PRO A 3 4.03 -29.19 -32.66
N CYS A 4 3.29 -28.14 -32.38
CA CYS A 4 2.33 -28.01 -31.28
C CYS A 4 1.08 -28.89 -31.54
N ALA A 5 0.80 -29.85 -30.68
CA ALA A 5 -0.40 -30.68 -30.73
C ALA A 5 -1.52 -30.02 -29.89
N ARG A 6 -2.58 -29.62 -30.58
CA ARG A 6 -3.89 -29.24 -30.01
C ARG A 6 -4.58 -30.51 -29.45
N ARG A 7 -5.02 -30.48 -28.20
CA ARG A 7 -6.09 -31.37 -27.73
C ARG A 7 -7.33 -30.57 -27.39
N ARG A 8 -8.38 -30.81 -28.14
CA ARG A 8 -9.78 -30.51 -27.80
C ARG A 8 -10.25 -31.60 -26.82
N ALA A 9 -10.97 -31.19 -25.79
CA ALA A 9 -11.89 -32.05 -25.09
C ALA A 9 -13.17 -31.28 -24.80
N SER A 10 -14.20 -31.65 -25.48
CA SER A 10 -15.60 -31.34 -25.25
C SER A 10 -16.17 -32.31 -24.21
N GLY A 11 -17.00 -31.82 -23.29
CA GLY A 11 -17.88 -32.65 -22.47
C GLY A 11 -18.87 -31.78 -21.70
N PRO A 12 -20.18 -32.05 -21.82
CA PRO A 12 -21.22 -31.30 -21.14
C PRO A 12 -21.62 -31.95 -19.79
N GLY A 13 -22.20 -31.15 -18.93
CA GLY A 13 -22.87 -31.61 -17.70
C GLY A 13 -22.26 -30.90 -16.50
N THR A 14 -22.97 -30.32 -15.60
CA THR A 14 -24.28 -30.59 -15.07
C THR A 14 -24.65 -29.44 -14.13
N HIS A 15 -25.79 -28.84 -14.36
CA HIS A 15 -26.48 -27.97 -13.41
C HIS A 15 -27.12 -28.85 -12.33
N GLU A 16 -26.45 -29.18 -11.22
CA GLU A 16 -27.13 -29.82 -10.08
C GLU A 16 -26.33 -29.89 -8.76
N VAL A 17 -25.66 -28.84 -8.30
CA VAL A 17 -24.97 -28.86 -6.98
C VAL A 17 -25.21 -27.60 -6.13
N LEU A 18 -26.26 -26.81 -6.38
CA LEU A 18 -26.45 -25.58 -5.59
C LEU A 18 -27.66 -25.59 -4.63
N LYS A 19 -28.35 -26.73 -4.44
CA LYS A 19 -29.53 -26.79 -3.54
C LYS A 19 -29.33 -27.44 -2.17
N THR A 20 -28.16 -28.00 -1.84
CA THR A 20 -27.98 -28.73 -0.56
C THR A 20 -27.05 -28.07 0.46
N ARG A 21 -26.55 -26.87 0.23
CA ARG A 21 -25.66 -26.20 1.20
C ARG A 21 -26.32 -25.14 2.08
N SER A 22 -27.57 -24.75 1.85
CA SER A 22 -28.23 -23.72 2.67
C SER A 22 -28.79 -24.25 4.01
N SER A 23 -29.14 -25.53 4.09
CA SER A 23 -29.71 -26.13 5.33
C SER A 23 -28.64 -26.45 6.39
N GLY A 24 -27.39 -26.69 5.98
CA GLY A 24 -26.30 -27.00 6.92
C GLY A 24 -25.80 -25.81 7.73
N ILE A 25 -25.80 -24.63 7.11
CA ILE A 25 -25.29 -23.39 7.77
C ILE A 25 -26.30 -22.88 8.81
N ALA A 26 -27.60 -22.98 8.55
CA ALA A 26 -28.63 -22.58 9.51
C ALA A 26 -28.56 -23.41 10.81
N ASN A 27 -28.30 -24.73 10.71
CA ASN A 27 -28.20 -25.60 11.89
C ASN A 27 -26.90 -25.44 12.70
N ALA A 28 -25.83 -24.99 12.07
CA ALA A 28 -24.57 -24.71 12.77
C ALA A 28 -24.63 -23.42 13.62
N ILE A 29 -25.36 -22.41 13.15
CA ILE A 29 -25.54 -21.14 13.88
C ILE A 29 -26.44 -21.32 15.11
N THR A 30 -27.46 -22.18 15.05
CA THR A 30 -28.37 -22.41 16.18
C THR A 30 -27.71 -23.19 17.33
N LYS A 31 -26.64 -23.97 17.06
CA LYS A 31 -25.95 -24.76 18.08
C LYS A 31 -24.84 -24.02 18.82
N ALA A 32 -24.35 -22.89 18.25
CA ALA A 32 -23.30 -22.05 18.85
C ALA A 32 -23.85 -20.97 19.80
N SER A 33 -25.18 -20.85 19.94
CA SER A 33 -25.84 -19.75 20.66
C SER A 33 -25.95 -19.92 22.17
N SER A 34 -25.39 -20.98 22.78
CA SER A 34 -25.61 -21.23 24.22
C SER A 34 -24.44 -20.82 25.14
N THR A 35 -23.34 -20.23 24.63
CA THR A 35 -22.17 -20.02 25.50
C THR A 35 -21.46 -18.65 25.35
N ILE A 36 -21.98 -17.73 24.52
CA ILE A 36 -21.36 -16.39 24.39
C ILE A 36 -22.46 -15.33 24.49
N PRO A 37 -22.41 -14.37 25.43
CA PRO A 37 -23.36 -13.27 25.48
C PRO A 37 -23.12 -12.33 24.31
N VAL A 38 -23.92 -12.42 23.27
CA VAL A 38 -23.92 -11.51 22.15
C VAL A 38 -24.70 -10.26 22.57
N PRO A 39 -24.15 -9.03 22.44
CA PRO A 39 -24.89 -7.82 22.79
C PRO A 39 -26.19 -7.76 21.98
N THR A 40 -27.29 -7.40 22.62
CA THR A 40 -28.69 -7.39 22.15
C THR A 40 -28.90 -6.69 20.79
N LEU A 41 -27.97 -5.86 20.38
CA LEU A 41 -28.00 -5.14 19.10
C LEU A 41 -27.79 -6.06 17.88
N VAL A 42 -27.06 -7.17 18.02
CA VAL A 42 -26.76 -8.10 16.91
C VAL A 42 -27.97 -9.00 16.61
N VAL A 43 -28.80 -9.29 17.60
CA VAL A 43 -29.97 -10.17 17.42
C VAL A 43 -31.09 -9.47 16.64
N PHE A 44 -31.21 -8.13 16.73
CA PHE A 44 -32.26 -7.38 16.03
C PHE A 44 -31.98 -7.23 14.50
N ILE A 45 -30.75 -7.39 14.05
CA ILE A 45 -30.35 -7.23 12.64
C ILE A 45 -30.62 -8.51 11.84
N LEU A 46 -30.72 -9.67 12.47
CA LEU A 46 -30.90 -10.96 11.78
C LEU A 46 -32.37 -11.31 11.47
N SER A 47 -33.33 -10.45 11.83
CA SER A 47 -34.78 -10.76 11.75
C SER A 47 -35.42 -10.43 10.38
N THR A 48 -34.73 -9.80 9.42
CA THR A 48 -35.32 -9.55 8.10
C THR A 48 -34.33 -9.87 6.97
N ALA A 49 -34.77 -10.64 5.98
CA ALA A 49 -33.95 -11.08 4.82
C ALA A 49 -33.30 -9.92 4.04
N ARG A 50 -33.78 -8.68 4.19
CA ARG A 50 -33.18 -7.47 3.61
C ARG A 50 -31.88 -7.03 4.28
N SER A 51 -31.65 -7.43 5.55
CA SER A 51 -30.45 -7.03 6.31
C SER A 51 -29.20 -7.80 5.90
N VAL A 52 -29.36 -9.04 5.40
CA VAL A 52 -28.23 -9.88 4.97
C VAL A 52 -27.63 -9.35 3.66
N ASP A 53 -28.48 -8.88 2.74
CA ASP A 53 -28.03 -8.28 1.48
C ASP A 53 -27.31 -6.94 1.70
N LEU A 54 -27.74 -6.16 2.71
CA LEU A 54 -27.05 -4.90 3.06
C LEU A 54 -25.68 -5.16 3.71
N LEU A 55 -25.58 -6.21 4.54
CA LEU A 55 -24.30 -6.62 5.15
C LEU A 55 -23.33 -7.19 4.11
N LEU A 56 -23.84 -8.00 3.17
CA LEU A 56 -23.05 -8.54 2.06
C LEU A 56 -22.61 -7.44 1.08
N CYS A 57 -23.46 -6.45 0.84
CA CYS A 57 -23.13 -5.27 0.02
C CYS A 57 -22.07 -4.37 0.69
N ALA A 58 -22.10 -4.26 2.03
CA ALA A 58 -21.05 -3.53 2.77
C ALA A 58 -19.69 -4.24 2.78
N MET A 59 -19.66 -5.57 2.60
CA MET A 59 -18.41 -6.35 2.51
C MET A 59 -17.81 -6.37 1.10
N THR A 60 -18.52 -5.89 0.08
CA THR A 60 -18.03 -5.80 -1.32
C THR A 60 -17.61 -4.38 -1.70
N THR A 61 -17.18 -3.54 -0.79
CA THR A 61 -16.51 -2.30 -1.16
C THR A 61 -15.19 -2.66 -1.85
N ARG A 62 -15.24 -2.75 -3.17
CA ARG A 62 -14.05 -2.85 -4.00
C ARG A 62 -13.14 -1.69 -3.62
N THR A 63 -12.08 -1.98 -2.92
CA THR A 63 -11.10 -0.99 -2.49
C THR A 63 -10.48 -0.35 -3.73
N MET A 64 -10.94 0.86 -4.07
CA MET A 64 -10.47 1.58 -5.24
C MET A 64 -9.12 2.22 -4.92
N LYS A 65 -8.11 1.98 -5.76
CA LYS A 65 -6.85 2.70 -5.67
C LYS A 65 -7.05 4.15 -6.11
N ARG A 66 -6.46 5.09 -5.37
CA ARG A 66 -6.48 6.52 -5.65
C ARG A 66 -5.06 7.04 -5.82
N ALA A 67 -4.79 7.68 -6.96
CA ALA A 67 -3.51 8.36 -7.17
C ALA A 67 -3.41 9.61 -6.29
N VAL A 68 -2.23 9.85 -5.74
CA VAL A 68 -1.89 11.03 -4.94
C VAL A 68 -0.91 11.88 -5.73
N PHE A 69 -1.16 13.18 -5.75
CA PHE A 69 -0.31 14.16 -6.42
C PHE A 69 -0.10 15.38 -5.54
N SER A 70 1.14 15.76 -5.31
CA SER A 70 1.57 16.97 -4.61
C SER A 70 2.35 17.86 -5.57
N GLU A 71 1.95 19.11 -5.68
CA GLU A 71 2.70 20.13 -6.46
C GLU A 71 4.00 20.56 -5.79
N LYS A 72 4.15 20.26 -4.49
CA LYS A 72 5.33 20.57 -3.68
C LYS A 72 6.42 19.51 -3.76
N ALA A 73 6.17 18.39 -4.44
CA ALA A 73 7.16 17.36 -4.72
C ALA A 73 7.45 17.31 -6.23
N PRO A 74 8.59 16.75 -6.65
CA PRO A 74 8.94 16.63 -8.06
C PRO A 74 7.84 15.93 -8.87
N LYS A 75 7.51 16.49 -10.04
CA LYS A 75 6.52 15.89 -10.94
C LYS A 75 7.01 14.55 -11.48
N PRO A 76 6.12 13.56 -11.63
CA PRO A 76 6.46 12.31 -12.29
C PRO A 76 6.98 12.57 -13.71
N ILE A 77 8.09 11.93 -14.06
CA ILE A 77 8.70 12.02 -15.40
C ILE A 77 8.32 10.85 -16.31
N GLY A 78 7.40 9.98 -15.85
CA GLY A 78 6.96 8.79 -16.57
C GLY A 78 5.53 8.38 -16.18
N PRO A 79 5.07 7.22 -16.64
CA PRO A 79 3.69 6.74 -16.41
C PRO A 79 3.51 6.12 -15.01
N TYR A 80 3.76 6.92 -13.96
CA TYR A 80 3.57 6.52 -12.55
C TYR A 80 2.95 7.64 -11.73
N SER A 81 2.38 7.29 -10.58
CA SER A 81 1.88 8.24 -9.59
C SER A 81 2.93 8.50 -8.51
N GLN A 82 3.00 9.70 -7.94
CA GLN A 82 3.87 9.98 -6.78
C GLN A 82 3.55 9.09 -5.58
N ALA A 83 2.26 8.78 -5.39
CA ALA A 83 1.82 7.73 -4.48
C ALA A 83 0.44 7.19 -4.89
N VAL A 84 0.10 6.02 -4.35
CA VAL A 84 -1.22 5.38 -4.51
C VAL A 84 -1.77 5.04 -3.14
N GLU A 85 -2.98 5.53 -2.86
CA GLU A 85 -3.74 5.19 -1.67
C GLU A 85 -4.69 4.03 -1.97
N VAL A 86 -4.71 3.01 -1.11
CA VAL A 86 -5.61 1.85 -1.21
C VAL A 86 -5.72 1.13 0.13
N GLY A 87 -6.94 0.84 0.60
CA GLY A 87 -7.18 0.02 1.79
C GLY A 87 -6.56 0.56 3.09
N GLY A 88 -6.45 1.88 3.25
CA GLY A 88 -5.82 2.50 4.40
C GLY A 88 -4.29 2.58 4.31
N TYR A 89 -3.68 2.04 3.25
CA TYR A 89 -2.25 2.17 2.96
C TYR A 89 -1.98 3.25 1.93
N VAL A 90 -0.81 3.86 2.02
CA VAL A 90 -0.27 4.78 1.02
C VAL A 90 1.09 4.25 0.56
N PHE A 91 1.17 3.86 -0.69
CA PHE A 91 2.38 3.37 -1.35
C PHE A 91 3.00 4.55 -2.09
N CYS A 92 4.12 5.04 -1.61
CA CYS A 92 4.85 6.15 -2.21
C CYS A 92 5.92 5.60 -3.18
N SER A 93 5.95 6.15 -4.37
CA SER A 93 7.03 5.91 -5.34
C SER A 93 8.34 6.48 -4.81
N GLY A 94 9.46 5.94 -5.29
CA GLY A 94 10.79 6.43 -4.97
C GLY A 94 10.91 7.93 -5.21
N GLN A 95 11.40 8.63 -4.20
CA GLN A 95 11.74 10.05 -4.27
C GLN A 95 13.26 10.18 -4.27
N THR A 96 13.77 11.02 -5.14
CA THR A 96 15.18 11.42 -5.19
C THR A 96 15.35 12.82 -4.60
N GLY A 97 16.57 13.24 -4.37
CA GLY A 97 16.89 14.58 -3.87
C GLY A 97 16.79 15.66 -4.93
N LEU A 98 15.72 15.69 -5.74
CA LEU A 98 15.43 16.76 -6.68
C LEU A 98 14.76 17.94 -5.96
N ASP A 99 15.19 19.15 -6.27
CA ASP A 99 14.48 20.36 -5.90
C ASP A 99 13.21 20.47 -6.78
N PRO A 100 12.00 20.48 -6.18
CA PRO A 100 10.76 20.54 -6.95
C PRO A 100 10.56 21.86 -7.73
N LYS A 101 11.29 22.94 -7.38
CA LYS A 101 11.16 24.24 -8.03
C LYS A 101 12.05 24.32 -9.26
N THR A 102 13.31 23.90 -9.15
CA THR A 102 14.30 23.99 -10.24
C THR A 102 14.33 22.70 -11.08
N GLY A 103 13.94 21.57 -10.51
CA GLY A 103 14.06 20.24 -11.11
C GLY A 103 15.49 19.73 -11.12
N GLU A 104 16.41 20.42 -10.43
CA GLU A 104 17.82 20.04 -10.34
C GLU A 104 18.07 19.11 -9.16
N LEU A 105 19.08 18.28 -9.29
CA LEU A 105 19.50 17.36 -8.26
C LEU A 105 20.37 18.09 -7.24
N LEU A 106 20.07 17.94 -5.95
CA LEU A 106 20.87 18.47 -4.86
C LEU A 106 22.25 17.80 -4.84
N GLU A 107 23.26 18.51 -4.37
CA GLU A 107 24.63 18.03 -4.41
C GLU A 107 24.99 17.15 -3.20
N GLY A 108 25.52 15.96 -3.47
CA GLY A 108 25.99 15.01 -2.45
C GLY A 108 24.89 14.21 -1.77
N VAL A 109 25.29 13.09 -1.16
CA VAL A 109 24.37 12.10 -0.56
C VAL A 109 23.55 12.69 0.58
N VAL A 110 24.11 13.56 1.41
CA VAL A 110 23.43 14.17 2.56
C VAL A 110 22.29 15.06 2.10
N ALA A 111 22.57 16.00 1.17
CA ALA A 111 21.53 16.89 0.66
C ALA A 111 20.46 16.12 -0.14
N GLN A 112 20.86 15.10 -0.89
CA GLN A 112 19.91 14.26 -1.63
C GLN A 112 19.03 13.41 -0.69
N THR A 113 19.57 12.89 0.41
CA THR A 113 18.78 12.17 1.42
C THR A 113 17.75 13.09 2.06
N ASN A 114 18.16 14.28 2.49
CA ASN A 114 17.23 15.28 3.03
C ASN A 114 16.16 15.69 2.01
N GLY A 115 16.55 15.93 0.77
CA GLY A 115 15.63 16.28 -0.32
C GLY A 115 14.62 15.17 -0.61
N ALA A 116 15.07 13.92 -0.71
CA ALA A 116 14.21 12.76 -0.94
C ALA A 116 13.16 12.59 0.17
N LEU A 117 13.55 12.69 1.45
CA LEU A 117 12.65 12.60 2.59
C LEU A 117 11.73 13.81 2.70
N THR A 118 12.18 15.00 2.32
CA THR A 118 11.34 16.20 2.24
C THR A 118 10.28 16.05 1.12
N ASN A 119 10.65 15.57 -0.05
CA ASN A 119 9.73 15.29 -1.13
C ASN A 119 8.68 14.23 -0.73
N LEU A 120 9.12 13.17 -0.07
CA LEU A 120 8.24 12.13 0.48
C LEU A 120 7.24 12.71 1.48
N LYS A 121 7.69 13.57 2.41
CA LYS A 121 6.85 14.27 3.37
C LYS A 121 5.76 15.12 2.68
N GLU A 122 6.10 15.82 1.61
CA GLU A 122 5.15 16.64 0.85
C GLU A 122 4.10 15.79 0.09
N VAL A 123 4.48 14.60 -0.37
CA VAL A 123 3.52 13.64 -0.96
C VAL A 123 2.58 13.09 0.10
N LEU A 124 3.09 12.69 1.27
CA LEU A 124 2.28 12.18 2.39
C LEU A 124 1.33 13.25 2.95
N ALA A 125 1.79 14.49 3.06
CA ALA A 125 0.97 15.61 3.53
C ALA A 125 -0.29 15.83 2.69
N LYS A 126 -0.25 15.47 1.39
CA LYS A 126 -1.43 15.58 0.49
C LYS A 126 -2.59 14.68 0.89
N VAL A 127 -2.33 13.63 1.65
CA VAL A 127 -3.33 12.68 2.18
C VAL A 127 -3.48 12.75 3.69
N GLY A 128 -2.94 13.83 4.31
CA GLY A 128 -3.04 14.09 5.75
C GLY A 128 -2.12 13.22 6.61
N LEU A 129 -1.05 12.66 6.02
CA LEU A 129 -0.06 11.86 6.72
C LEU A 129 1.26 12.61 6.89
N THR A 130 2.07 12.09 7.81
CA THR A 130 3.42 12.57 8.12
C THR A 130 4.42 11.43 8.00
N LEU A 131 5.70 11.70 8.19
CA LEU A 131 6.73 10.64 8.26
C LEU A 131 6.53 9.70 9.47
N GLU A 132 5.82 10.10 10.50
CA GLU A 132 5.48 9.24 11.65
C GLU A 132 4.50 8.12 11.29
N ASP A 133 3.75 8.27 10.19
CA ASP A 133 2.81 7.28 9.70
C ASP A 133 3.46 6.27 8.74
N VAL A 134 4.77 6.46 8.42
CA VAL A 134 5.54 5.56 7.58
C VAL A 134 5.92 4.30 8.37
N VAL A 135 5.58 3.14 7.83
CA VAL A 135 5.87 1.83 8.45
C VAL A 135 7.02 1.10 7.80
N LYS A 136 7.32 1.42 6.54
CA LYS A 136 8.41 0.80 5.77
C LYS A 136 9.02 1.81 4.82
N THR A 137 10.35 1.76 4.68
CA THR A 137 11.10 2.43 3.61
C THR A 137 12.06 1.45 2.93
N THR A 138 12.35 1.69 1.65
CA THR A 138 13.50 1.12 0.96
C THR A 138 14.40 2.26 0.51
N VAL A 139 15.68 2.18 0.85
CA VAL A 139 16.71 3.14 0.45
C VAL A 139 17.59 2.48 -0.60
N PHE A 140 17.60 3.05 -1.78
CA PHE A 140 18.47 2.66 -2.89
C PHE A 140 19.63 3.65 -2.94
N MET A 141 20.85 3.15 -3.00
CA MET A 141 22.07 3.95 -3.09
C MET A 141 22.92 3.49 -4.26
N THR A 142 23.61 4.40 -4.92
CA THR A 142 24.59 4.04 -5.95
C THR A 142 25.94 3.68 -5.37
N ASP A 143 26.23 4.07 -4.12
CA ASP A 143 27.47 3.79 -3.42
C ASP A 143 27.22 3.60 -1.91
N LEU A 144 27.37 2.37 -1.41
CA LEU A 144 27.21 2.06 0.01
C LEU A 144 28.40 2.53 0.88
N THR A 145 29.51 2.99 0.31
CA THR A 145 30.58 3.62 1.10
C THR A 145 30.10 4.93 1.74
N GLU A 146 29.05 5.56 1.21
CA GLU A 146 28.40 6.76 1.76
C GLU A 146 27.26 6.43 2.74
N PHE A 147 27.07 5.15 3.11
CA PHE A 147 25.97 4.72 3.99
C PHE A 147 25.89 5.48 5.30
N SER A 148 27.03 5.68 5.99
CA SER A 148 27.05 6.38 7.28
C SER A 148 26.51 7.80 7.16
N LYS A 149 26.92 8.54 6.14
CA LYS A 149 26.45 9.92 5.89
C LYS A 149 24.95 9.97 5.59
N MET A 150 24.47 9.06 4.74
CA MET A 150 23.03 8.91 4.45
C MET A 150 22.28 8.58 5.74
N ASN A 151 22.78 7.63 6.54
CA ASN A 151 22.11 7.15 7.73
C ASN A 151 21.99 8.22 8.83
N GLU A 152 23.00 9.04 9.01
CA GLU A 152 22.97 10.19 9.93
C GLU A 152 21.90 11.21 9.52
N GLU A 153 21.80 11.52 8.23
CA GLU A 153 20.78 12.43 7.74
C GLU A 153 19.37 11.82 7.83
N TYR A 154 19.23 10.55 7.46
CA TYR A 154 17.97 9.81 7.56
C TYR A 154 17.42 9.81 9.00
N ALA A 155 18.27 9.62 10.00
CA ALA A 155 17.88 9.56 11.41
C ALA A 155 17.20 10.85 11.90
N LYS A 156 17.56 12.01 11.36
CA LYS A 156 16.96 13.30 11.72
C LYS A 156 15.48 13.39 11.38
N HIS A 157 15.03 12.64 10.36
CA HIS A 157 13.65 12.61 9.90
C HIS A 157 12.76 11.63 10.69
N PHE A 158 13.36 10.69 11.43
CA PHE A 158 12.66 9.67 12.23
C PHE A 158 13.16 9.66 13.69
N PRO A 159 12.91 10.74 14.46
CA PRO A 159 13.50 10.89 15.81
C PRO A 159 12.89 10.00 16.87
N ARG A 160 11.70 9.42 16.64
CA ARG A 160 11.01 8.58 17.63
C ARG A 160 11.14 7.10 17.27
N VAL A 161 10.16 6.57 16.53
CA VAL A 161 10.10 5.17 16.11
C VAL A 161 10.40 5.13 14.61
N PRO A 162 11.63 4.70 14.22
CA PRO A 162 11.95 4.60 12.79
C PRO A 162 11.14 3.48 12.13
N PRO A 163 10.79 3.63 10.83
CA PRO A 163 10.14 2.57 10.07
C PRO A 163 11.07 1.38 9.85
N ALA A 164 10.50 0.21 9.56
CA ALA A 164 11.29 -0.90 9.03
C ALA A 164 11.99 -0.46 7.75
N ARG A 165 13.30 -0.73 7.60
CA ARG A 165 14.09 -0.27 6.45
C ARG A 165 14.89 -1.40 5.83
N SER A 166 14.99 -1.35 4.49
CA SER A 166 16.04 -2.04 3.74
C SER A 166 16.89 -1.00 3.03
N THR A 167 18.22 -1.21 3.00
CA THR A 167 19.13 -0.36 2.25
C THR A 167 19.96 -1.24 1.33
N VAL A 168 19.99 -0.91 0.04
CA VAL A 168 20.67 -1.71 -0.98
C VAL A 168 21.46 -0.81 -1.93
N GLN A 169 22.55 -1.35 -2.46
CA GLN A 169 23.26 -0.72 -3.56
C GLN A 169 22.67 -1.16 -4.88
N VAL A 170 22.53 -0.21 -5.81
CA VAL A 170 22.02 -0.42 -7.17
C VAL A 170 23.02 0.06 -8.20
N ALA A 171 22.93 -0.45 -9.42
CA ALA A 171 23.83 -0.09 -10.51
C ALA A 171 23.68 1.36 -10.96
N GLY A 172 22.53 1.99 -10.75
CA GLY A 172 22.26 3.39 -11.08
C GLY A 172 20.86 3.79 -10.66
N LEU A 173 20.65 5.11 -10.53
CA LEU A 173 19.39 5.74 -10.20
C LEU A 173 19.03 6.81 -11.24
N PRO A 174 17.73 7.16 -11.36
CA PRO A 174 17.29 8.16 -12.33
C PRO A 174 18.05 9.48 -12.17
N ARG A 175 18.38 10.10 -13.32
CA ARG A 175 19.07 11.40 -13.39
C ARG A 175 20.44 11.45 -12.70
N GLY A 176 21.05 10.28 -12.43
CA GLY A 176 22.34 10.21 -11.73
C GLY A 176 22.26 10.50 -10.24
N SER A 177 21.08 10.35 -9.62
CA SER A 177 20.95 10.51 -8.19
C SER A 177 21.78 9.48 -7.43
N ARG A 178 22.24 9.85 -6.24
CA ARG A 178 23.04 8.99 -5.33
C ARG A 178 22.13 8.17 -4.41
N VAL A 179 20.93 8.67 -4.12
CA VAL A 179 19.97 8.04 -3.23
C VAL A 179 18.55 8.24 -3.76
N GLU A 180 17.75 7.19 -3.60
CA GLU A 180 16.30 7.19 -3.81
C GLU A 180 15.63 6.48 -2.63
N ILE A 181 14.48 6.96 -2.19
CA ILE A 181 13.76 6.40 -1.03
C ILE A 181 12.29 6.24 -1.39
N ASP A 182 11.78 5.01 -1.32
CA ASP A 182 10.36 4.70 -1.33
C ASP A 182 9.80 4.51 0.08
N ALA A 183 8.48 4.53 0.21
CA ALA A 183 7.83 4.32 1.50
C ALA A 183 6.44 3.71 1.39
N ILE A 184 6.07 3.01 2.47
CA ILE A 184 4.70 2.58 2.74
C ILE A 184 4.27 3.26 4.04
N ALA A 185 3.15 3.97 4.01
CA ALA A 185 2.53 4.60 5.16
C ALA A 185 1.13 4.05 5.41
N VAL A 186 0.64 4.18 6.64
CA VAL A 186 -0.67 3.69 7.08
C VAL A 186 -1.50 4.84 7.62
N LYS A 187 -2.74 4.96 7.18
CA LYS A 187 -3.72 5.87 7.78
C LYS A 187 -4.15 5.33 9.14
N ARG A 188 -4.15 6.19 10.14
CA ARG A 188 -4.71 5.85 11.45
C ARG A 188 -6.22 5.65 11.27
N SER A 189 -6.75 4.55 11.80
CA SER A 189 -8.20 4.37 11.92
C SER A 189 -8.74 5.44 12.83
N SER A 190 -9.70 6.22 12.34
CA SER A 190 -10.49 7.18 13.13
C SER A 190 -11.41 6.43 14.07
#